data_a80895f13bb72f098fa7e0246e22f77c
#
_entry.id   a80895f13bb72f098fa7e0246e22f77c
#
_cell.length_a   1.000
_cell.length_b   1.000
_cell.length_c   1.000
_cell.angle_alpha   90.00
_cell.angle_beta   90.00
_cell.angle_gamma   90.00
#
_symmetry.space_group_name_H-M   'P 1'
#
loop_
_entity.id
_entity.type
_entity.pdbx_description
1 polymer ?
#
loop_
_entity_poly.entity_id
_entity_poly.type
_entity_poly.pdbx_seq_one_letter_code
_entity_poly.pdbx_strand_id
1 'polypeptide(L)'
;MSTPPAPAPPLLIACALGIERLALRLGERDGTGGPVTVLRTGMGPEAAERSVARALAGPALAGVAVLATGFCAGLAPGMHPGDLVVAEETRDPRGSVPCEGTDLLVEELARAVPGHAVHTGPLTGTDHVVRGPERARLRDAGAIAADMESAATLLTAARAGTRPVAAVRVVVDAPEHELVRIGTVRGGISAFRVLRSILPAFREWHRNVLLPRR
;
A
#
# COMPACT_ATOMS: atom_id res chain seq x y z
N MET A 1 -40.44 -4.91 -10.45
CA MET A 1 -39.31 -5.82 -10.20
C MET A 1 -38.06 -4.95 -10.12
N SER A 2 -37.51 -4.70 -8.93
CA SER A 2 -36.28 -3.93 -8.79
C SER A 2 -35.11 -4.74 -9.30
N THR A 3 -34.37 -4.21 -10.24
CA THR A 3 -33.10 -4.80 -10.72
C THR A 3 -32.17 -4.98 -9.53
N PRO A 4 -31.58 -6.15 -9.28
CA PRO A 4 -30.61 -6.32 -8.24
C PRO A 4 -29.47 -5.31 -8.41
N PRO A 5 -28.94 -4.71 -7.33
CA PRO A 5 -27.83 -3.76 -7.43
C PRO A 5 -26.66 -4.44 -8.14
N ALA A 6 -26.04 -3.70 -9.06
CA ALA A 6 -24.84 -4.18 -9.74
C ALA A 6 -23.78 -4.61 -8.69
N PRO A 7 -23.08 -5.72 -8.92
CA PRO A 7 -22.02 -6.15 -7.98
C PRO A 7 -20.99 -5.03 -7.83
N ALA A 8 -20.56 -4.78 -6.60
CA ALA A 8 -19.53 -3.80 -6.34
C ALA A 8 -18.28 -4.12 -7.18
N PRO A 9 -17.65 -3.12 -7.82
CA PRO A 9 -16.45 -3.35 -8.61
C PRO A 9 -15.36 -3.96 -7.72
N PRO A 10 -14.47 -4.80 -8.27
CA PRO A 10 -13.41 -5.43 -7.47
C PRO A 10 -12.40 -4.40 -6.95
N LEU A 11 -11.71 -4.74 -5.85
CA LEU A 11 -10.53 -4.04 -5.36
C LEU A 11 -9.27 -4.76 -5.86
N LEU A 12 -8.37 -4.05 -6.53
CA LEU A 12 -7.04 -4.54 -6.86
C LEU A 12 -6.03 -4.14 -5.78
N ILE A 13 -5.49 -5.12 -5.08
CA ILE A 13 -4.41 -4.92 -4.10
C ILE A 13 -3.11 -5.39 -4.74
N ALA A 14 -2.14 -4.48 -4.92
CA ALA A 14 -0.82 -4.77 -5.47
C ALA A 14 0.21 -4.90 -4.34
N CYS A 15 0.98 -5.98 -4.34
CA CYS A 15 2.08 -6.22 -3.42
C CYS A 15 3.28 -6.85 -4.15
N ALA A 16 4.51 -6.62 -3.67
CA ALA A 16 5.72 -7.06 -4.37
C ALA A 16 6.06 -8.53 -4.13
N LEU A 17 6.02 -8.94 -2.85
CA LEU A 17 6.62 -10.19 -2.39
C LEU A 17 5.61 -11.32 -2.21
N GLY A 18 6.09 -12.56 -2.35
CA GLY A 18 5.26 -13.73 -2.06
C GLY A 18 4.79 -13.81 -0.60
N ILE A 19 5.62 -13.34 0.34
CA ILE A 19 5.29 -13.30 1.77
C ILE A 19 4.19 -12.26 2.06
N GLU A 20 4.20 -11.11 1.40
CA GLU A 20 3.16 -10.09 1.51
C GLU A 20 1.82 -10.62 0.97
N ARG A 21 1.86 -11.26 -0.22
CA ARG A 21 0.68 -11.90 -0.79
C ARG A 21 0.11 -12.98 0.13
N LEU A 22 0.98 -13.77 0.78
CA LEU A 22 0.57 -14.78 1.74
C LEU A 22 -0.11 -14.15 2.96
N ALA A 23 0.46 -13.07 3.51
CA ALA A 23 -0.12 -12.33 4.63
C ALA A 23 -1.54 -11.85 4.30
N LEU A 24 -1.71 -11.19 3.14
CA LEU A 24 -3.01 -10.69 2.68
C LEU A 24 -4.03 -11.82 2.51
N ARG A 25 -3.65 -12.94 1.88
CA ARG A 25 -4.54 -14.11 1.73
C ARG A 25 -4.94 -14.75 3.06
N LEU A 26 -4.02 -14.82 4.02
CA LEU A 26 -4.32 -15.31 5.35
C LEU A 26 -5.18 -14.32 6.18
N GLY A 27 -5.17 -13.04 5.80
CA GLY A 27 -6.05 -12.01 6.36
C GLY A 27 -7.46 -12.04 5.79
N GLU A 28 -7.67 -12.75 4.68
CA GLU A 28 -8.97 -12.90 4.03
C GLU A 28 -9.85 -13.86 4.83
N ARG A 29 -10.35 -13.37 5.98
CA ARG A 29 -11.34 -14.07 6.80
C ARG A 29 -12.71 -13.53 6.42
N ASP A 30 -13.63 -14.47 6.14
CA ASP A 30 -15.06 -14.24 5.93
C ASP A 30 -15.41 -13.37 4.70
N GLY A 31 -15.97 -14.02 3.69
CA GLY A 31 -16.38 -13.50 2.39
C GLY A 31 -17.45 -12.39 2.36
N THR A 32 -17.52 -11.53 3.37
CA THR A 32 -18.52 -10.46 3.51
C THR A 32 -18.15 -9.14 2.81
N GLY A 33 -17.08 -9.12 2.01
CA GLY A 33 -16.70 -7.95 1.20
C GLY A 33 -16.75 -8.26 -0.30
N GLY A 34 -16.84 -7.22 -1.13
CA GLY A 34 -16.73 -7.35 -2.59
C GLY A 34 -15.45 -8.08 -3.04
N PRO A 35 -15.36 -8.47 -4.31
CA PRO A 35 -14.25 -9.27 -4.81
C PRO A 35 -12.92 -8.50 -4.67
N VAL A 36 -11.94 -9.15 -4.04
CA VAL A 36 -10.57 -8.62 -3.90
C VAL A 36 -9.65 -9.44 -4.79
N THR A 37 -8.87 -8.74 -5.62
CA THR A 37 -7.81 -9.36 -6.42
C THR A 37 -6.45 -8.97 -5.85
N VAL A 38 -5.70 -9.93 -5.32
CA VAL A 38 -4.32 -9.69 -4.83
C VAL A 38 -3.32 -10.02 -5.93
N LEU A 39 -2.73 -8.97 -6.49
CA LEU A 39 -1.70 -9.04 -7.54
C LEU A 39 -0.31 -9.02 -6.91
N ARG A 40 0.49 -10.06 -7.16
CA ARG A 40 1.91 -10.02 -6.89
C ARG A 40 2.64 -9.40 -8.08
N THR A 41 3.23 -8.23 -7.88
CA THR A 41 3.92 -7.47 -8.95
C THR A 41 5.34 -7.97 -9.22
N GLY A 42 6.03 -8.50 -8.20
CA GLY A 42 7.47 -8.67 -8.17
C GLY A 42 8.15 -7.39 -7.63
N MET A 43 9.45 -7.48 -7.34
CA MET A 43 10.23 -6.37 -6.78
C MET A 43 10.63 -5.36 -7.84
N GLY A 44 10.63 -4.09 -7.44
CA GLY A 44 11.12 -2.95 -8.18
C GLY A 44 10.08 -2.31 -9.12
N PRO A 45 10.35 -1.06 -9.51
CA PRO A 45 9.38 -0.22 -10.22
C PRO A 45 8.97 -0.77 -11.58
N GLU A 46 9.91 -1.33 -12.35
CA GLU A 46 9.59 -1.91 -13.66
C GLU A 46 8.72 -3.16 -13.58
N ALA A 47 8.94 -4.03 -12.57
CA ALA A 47 8.12 -5.22 -12.37
C ALA A 47 6.69 -4.82 -11.97
N ALA A 48 6.55 -3.81 -11.09
CA ALA A 48 5.28 -3.25 -10.69
C ALA A 48 4.53 -2.67 -11.89
N GLU A 49 5.18 -1.81 -12.66
CA GLU A 49 4.59 -1.20 -13.87
C GLU A 49 4.07 -2.26 -14.85
N ARG A 50 4.92 -3.21 -15.25
CA ARG A 50 4.52 -4.28 -16.20
C ARG A 50 3.37 -5.14 -15.69
N SER A 51 3.39 -5.49 -14.40
CA SER A 51 2.38 -6.36 -13.81
C SER A 51 1.02 -5.65 -13.68
N VAL A 52 1.03 -4.40 -13.22
CA VAL A 52 -0.19 -3.59 -13.07
C VAL A 52 -0.78 -3.24 -14.43
N ALA A 53 0.04 -2.81 -15.41
CA ALA A 53 -0.43 -2.51 -16.76
C ALA A 53 -1.11 -3.72 -17.40
N ARG A 54 -0.50 -4.91 -17.28
CA ARG A 54 -1.10 -6.16 -17.78
C ARG A 54 -2.41 -6.49 -17.10
N ALA A 55 -2.49 -6.35 -15.78
CA ALA A 55 -3.70 -6.64 -15.03
C ALA A 55 -4.85 -5.69 -15.41
N LEU A 56 -4.57 -4.39 -15.53
CA LEU A 56 -5.57 -3.37 -15.85
C LEU A 56 -5.99 -3.33 -17.33
N ALA A 57 -5.24 -3.97 -18.23
CA ALA A 57 -5.64 -4.14 -19.63
C ALA A 57 -6.84 -5.10 -19.79
N GLY A 58 -7.14 -5.93 -18.80
CA GLY A 58 -8.26 -6.85 -18.82
C GLY A 58 -9.58 -6.18 -18.46
N PRO A 59 -10.70 -6.52 -19.14
CA PRO A 59 -12.02 -5.90 -18.91
C PRO A 59 -12.56 -6.13 -17.50
N ALA A 60 -12.17 -7.21 -16.84
CA ALA A 60 -12.59 -7.54 -15.48
C ALA A 60 -12.10 -6.54 -14.42
N LEU A 61 -11.06 -5.75 -14.73
CA LEU A 61 -10.46 -4.75 -13.84
C LEU A 61 -10.59 -3.33 -14.40
N ALA A 62 -11.52 -3.10 -15.32
CA ALA A 62 -11.81 -1.76 -15.83
C ALA A 62 -12.40 -0.89 -14.71
N GLY A 63 -11.82 0.30 -14.49
CA GLY A 63 -12.28 1.25 -13.44
C GLY A 63 -12.10 0.79 -12.00
N VAL A 64 -11.43 -0.32 -11.75
CA VAL A 64 -11.16 -0.86 -10.41
C VAL A 64 -10.35 0.10 -9.56
N ALA A 65 -10.68 0.20 -8.26
CA ALA A 65 -9.82 0.90 -7.31
C ALA A 65 -8.51 0.10 -7.10
N VAL A 66 -7.38 0.82 -6.98
CA VAL A 66 -6.06 0.20 -6.83
C VAL A 66 -5.42 0.63 -5.52
N LEU A 67 -5.02 -0.33 -4.71
CA LEU A 67 -4.30 -0.11 -3.46
C LEU A 67 -2.93 -0.80 -3.52
N ALA A 68 -1.85 -0.02 -3.41
CA ALA A 68 -0.50 -0.54 -3.27
C ALA A 68 -0.22 -0.83 -1.79
N THR A 69 0.28 -2.03 -1.47
CA THR A 69 0.63 -2.39 -0.08
C THR A 69 1.88 -3.26 -0.02
N GLY A 70 2.39 -3.48 1.17
CA GLY A 70 3.60 -4.26 1.46
C GLY A 70 4.51 -3.54 2.44
N PHE A 71 5.80 -3.82 2.36
CA PHE A 71 6.80 -3.30 3.29
C PHE A 71 7.47 -2.03 2.77
N CYS A 72 7.97 -1.18 3.70
CA CYS A 72 8.73 0.01 3.37
C CYS A 72 9.85 0.29 4.39
N ALA A 73 10.76 1.17 4.01
CA ALA A 73 11.67 1.83 4.93
C ALA A 73 11.02 3.11 5.46
N GLY A 74 10.88 3.24 6.78
CA GLY A 74 10.51 4.48 7.44
C GLY A 74 11.68 5.47 7.40
N LEU A 75 11.42 6.73 7.14
CA LEU A 75 12.44 7.78 7.04
C LEU A 75 12.32 8.81 8.18
N ALA A 76 11.13 8.97 8.74
CA ALA A 76 10.90 9.92 9.83
C ALA A 76 11.41 9.36 11.17
N PRO A 77 11.94 10.24 12.07
CA PRO A 77 12.29 9.85 13.43
C PRO A 77 11.07 9.30 14.18
N GLY A 78 11.29 8.37 15.10
CA GLY A 78 10.24 7.78 15.92
C GLY A 78 9.37 6.73 15.22
N MET A 79 9.65 6.38 13.97
CA MET A 79 9.03 5.23 13.33
C MET A 79 9.64 3.91 13.82
N HIS A 80 8.80 2.89 13.98
CA HIS A 80 9.23 1.57 14.44
C HIS A 80 8.77 0.46 13.49
N PRO A 81 9.49 -0.66 13.42
CA PRO A 81 9.02 -1.84 12.68
C PRO A 81 7.64 -2.29 13.15
N GLY A 82 6.72 -2.43 12.20
CA GLY A 82 5.30 -2.71 12.44
C GLY A 82 4.39 -1.49 12.38
N ASP A 83 4.93 -0.26 12.44
CA ASP A 83 4.14 0.94 12.18
C ASP A 83 3.61 0.97 10.75
N LEU A 84 2.58 1.74 10.54
CA LEU A 84 1.92 1.89 9.24
C LEU A 84 2.22 3.26 8.65
N VAL A 85 2.35 3.29 7.33
CA VAL A 85 2.42 4.51 6.53
C VAL A 85 1.24 4.52 5.57
N VAL A 86 0.38 5.52 5.68
CA VAL A 86 -0.68 5.84 4.71
C VAL A 86 -0.18 7.00 3.87
N ALA A 87 0.06 6.76 2.59
CA ALA A 87 0.58 7.79 1.72
C ALA A 87 -0.49 8.85 1.41
N GLU A 88 -0.14 10.12 1.54
CA GLU A 88 -0.92 11.24 0.99
C GLU A 88 -0.69 11.35 -0.53
N GLU A 89 0.53 11.07 -0.94
CA GLU A 89 0.93 10.90 -2.34
C GLU A 89 2.03 9.85 -2.47
N THR A 90 2.12 9.25 -3.64
CA THR A 90 3.31 8.49 -4.04
C THR A 90 4.03 9.27 -5.13
N ARG A 91 5.38 9.33 -5.06
CA ARG A 91 6.18 10.07 -6.04
C ARG A 91 7.48 9.37 -6.38
N ASP A 92 7.92 9.52 -7.60
CA ASP A 92 9.25 9.15 -8.09
C ASP A 92 9.70 10.13 -9.20
N PRO A 93 10.89 9.97 -9.81
CA PRO A 93 11.33 10.87 -10.89
C PRO A 93 10.38 10.97 -12.09
N ARG A 94 9.44 10.06 -12.25
CA ARG A 94 8.47 10.02 -13.36
C ARG A 94 7.19 10.80 -13.08
N GLY A 95 6.94 11.18 -11.83
CA GLY A 95 5.79 11.94 -11.41
C GLY A 95 5.29 11.64 -10.00
N SER A 96 4.18 12.27 -9.65
CA SER A 96 3.49 12.13 -8.37
C SER A 96 2.02 11.77 -8.61
N VAL A 97 1.46 10.99 -7.71
CA VAL A 97 0.05 10.59 -7.72
C VAL A 97 -0.51 10.81 -6.32
N PRO A 98 -1.49 11.71 -6.15
CA PRO A 98 -2.19 11.88 -4.89
C PRO A 98 -3.01 10.63 -4.56
N CYS A 99 -3.06 10.28 -3.27
CA CYS A 99 -3.84 9.17 -2.75
C CYS A 99 -5.21 9.65 -2.26
N GLU A 100 -6.21 8.79 -2.35
CA GLU A 100 -7.59 9.11 -1.97
C GLU A 100 -8.00 8.38 -0.69
N GLY A 101 -8.82 9.06 0.15
CA GLY A 101 -9.39 8.47 1.36
C GLY A 101 -8.36 8.19 2.46
N THR A 102 -7.31 8.99 2.55
CA THR A 102 -6.24 8.86 3.54
C THR A 102 -6.77 8.89 4.98
N ASP A 103 -7.65 9.84 5.32
CA ASP A 103 -8.21 9.97 6.67
C ASP A 103 -8.97 8.70 7.08
N LEU A 104 -9.80 8.18 6.18
CA LEU A 104 -10.54 6.94 6.42
C LEU A 104 -9.59 5.75 6.63
N LEU A 105 -8.54 5.64 5.80
CA LEU A 105 -7.54 4.58 5.98
C LEU A 105 -6.86 4.69 7.34
N VAL A 106 -6.49 5.89 7.78
CA VAL A 106 -5.88 6.13 9.11
C VAL A 106 -6.80 5.61 10.21
N GLU A 107 -8.08 6.01 10.19
CA GLU A 107 -9.05 5.59 11.20
C GLU A 107 -9.25 4.07 11.23
N GLU A 108 -9.45 3.45 10.07
CA GLU A 108 -9.67 2.01 9.96
C GLU A 108 -8.43 1.19 10.35
N LEU A 109 -7.24 1.66 9.99
CA LEU A 109 -5.98 1.00 10.35
C LEU A 109 -5.72 1.10 11.85
N ALA A 110 -5.96 2.27 12.46
CA ALA A 110 -5.84 2.43 13.93
C ALA A 110 -6.77 1.49 14.70
N ARG A 111 -7.97 1.23 14.16
CA ARG A 111 -8.91 0.24 14.75
C ARG A 111 -8.45 -1.21 14.52
N ALA A 112 -7.91 -1.51 13.34
CA ALA A 112 -7.51 -2.88 12.98
C ALA A 112 -6.26 -3.37 13.73
N VAL A 113 -5.33 -2.47 14.03
CA VAL A 113 -4.05 -2.80 14.69
C VAL A 113 -3.73 -1.81 15.83
N PRO A 114 -4.53 -1.82 16.89
CA PRO A 114 -4.29 -0.96 18.05
C PRO A 114 -2.89 -1.25 18.64
N GLY A 115 -2.13 -0.20 18.92
CA GLY A 115 -0.76 -0.31 19.44
C GLY A 115 0.34 -0.16 18.39
N HIS A 116 -0.02 0.00 17.12
CA HIS A 116 0.89 0.43 16.06
C HIS A 116 0.58 1.88 15.64
N ALA A 117 1.61 2.70 15.46
CA ALA A 117 1.42 4.06 14.98
C ALA A 117 1.04 4.05 13.48
N VAL A 118 0.19 5.00 13.09
CA VAL A 118 -0.16 5.25 11.69
C VAL A 118 0.37 6.63 11.32
N HIS A 119 1.32 6.67 10.41
CA HIS A 119 1.95 7.89 9.93
C HIS A 119 1.37 8.27 8.57
N THR A 120 1.24 9.57 8.29
CA THR A 120 0.76 10.10 6.99
C THR A 120 1.79 11.04 6.39
N GLY A 121 1.89 11.04 5.07
CA GLY A 121 2.77 11.93 4.32
C GLY A 121 3.22 11.33 2.98
N PRO A 122 4.16 12.01 2.28
CA PRO A 122 4.66 11.55 1.00
C PRO A 122 5.47 10.25 1.10
N LEU A 123 5.15 9.29 0.22
CA LEU A 123 5.88 8.05 0.02
C LEU A 123 6.70 8.13 -1.27
N THR A 124 8.02 8.00 -1.17
CA THR A 124 8.90 8.06 -2.34
C THR A 124 9.23 6.68 -2.88
N GLY A 125 9.16 6.54 -4.20
CA GLY A 125 9.59 5.36 -4.93
C GLY A 125 11.07 5.40 -5.24
N THR A 126 11.76 4.27 -5.05
CA THR A 126 13.17 4.07 -5.42
C THR A 126 13.31 2.81 -6.26
N ASP A 127 14.44 2.63 -6.93
CA ASP A 127 14.76 1.41 -7.69
C ASP A 127 15.65 0.44 -6.90
N HIS A 128 16.03 0.81 -5.69
CA HIS A 128 16.89 0.04 -4.80
C HIS A 128 16.53 0.23 -3.32
N VAL A 129 17.11 -0.59 -2.46
CA VAL A 129 16.93 -0.48 -1.00
C VAL A 129 17.70 0.71 -0.44
N VAL A 130 16.99 1.68 0.10
CA VAL A 130 17.53 2.93 0.66
C VAL A 130 18.32 2.66 1.95
N ARG A 131 19.54 3.20 2.05
CA ARG A 131 20.42 3.03 3.20
C ARG A 131 21.22 4.28 3.54
N GLY A 132 21.66 4.36 4.80
CA GLY A 132 22.61 5.37 5.28
C GLY A 132 22.22 6.81 4.95
N PRO A 133 23.14 7.66 4.43
CA PRO A 133 22.87 9.08 4.18
C PRO A 133 21.76 9.37 3.17
N GLU A 134 21.43 8.40 2.32
CA GLU A 134 20.33 8.56 1.36
C GLU A 134 18.98 8.71 2.06
N ARG A 135 18.76 8.02 3.18
CA ARG A 135 17.54 8.18 3.99
C ARG A 135 17.33 9.62 4.44
N ALA A 136 18.41 10.27 4.92
CA ALA A 136 18.36 11.66 5.33
C ALA A 136 17.99 12.57 4.14
N ARG A 137 18.63 12.37 2.97
CA ARG A 137 18.32 13.15 1.76
C ARG A 137 16.86 13.02 1.32
N LEU A 138 16.30 11.80 1.33
CA LEU A 138 14.90 11.57 0.96
C LEU A 138 13.94 12.21 1.99
N ARG A 139 14.26 12.12 3.27
CA ARG A 139 13.51 12.79 4.33
C ARG A 139 13.58 14.32 4.19
N ASP A 140 14.76 14.88 3.94
CA ASP A 140 14.94 16.32 3.77
C ASP A 140 14.21 16.83 2.51
N ALA A 141 13.98 15.96 1.51
CA ALA A 141 13.09 16.18 0.38
C ALA A 141 11.60 16.00 0.73
N GLY A 142 11.26 15.79 2.00
CA GLY A 142 9.89 15.70 2.52
C GLY A 142 9.25 14.31 2.46
N ALA A 143 9.99 13.24 2.14
CA ALA A 143 9.44 11.89 2.21
C ALA A 143 9.43 11.35 3.64
N ILE A 144 8.35 10.70 4.05
CA ILE A 144 8.27 10.03 5.37
C ILE A 144 8.63 8.55 5.29
N ALA A 145 8.54 7.96 4.13
CA ALA A 145 8.90 6.56 3.87
C ALA A 145 9.36 6.37 2.42
N ALA A 146 10.04 5.25 2.15
CA ALA A 146 10.48 4.85 0.83
C ALA A 146 10.17 3.38 0.57
N ASP A 147 9.76 3.07 -0.67
CA ASP A 147 9.60 1.71 -1.17
C ASP A 147 10.03 1.62 -2.65
N MET A 148 9.86 0.46 -3.25
CA MET A 148 10.30 0.25 -4.64
C MET A 148 9.12 0.12 -5.63
N GLU A 149 7.88 0.05 -5.19
CA GLU A 149 6.76 -0.34 -6.07
C GLU A 149 5.55 0.61 -6.04
N SER A 150 5.29 1.33 -4.94
CA SER A 150 4.06 2.13 -4.80
C SER A 150 3.92 3.19 -5.88
N ALA A 151 4.96 3.99 -6.09
CA ALA A 151 4.91 5.06 -7.09
C ALA A 151 4.66 4.51 -8.50
N ALA A 152 5.37 3.46 -8.90
CA ALA A 152 5.17 2.79 -10.17
C ALA A 152 3.77 2.19 -10.33
N THR A 153 3.26 1.54 -9.27
CA THR A 153 1.93 0.95 -9.24
C THR A 153 0.84 2.01 -9.45
N LEU A 154 0.87 3.08 -8.64
CA LEU A 154 -0.18 4.09 -8.70
C LEU A 154 -0.09 4.98 -9.94
N LEU A 155 1.11 5.29 -10.41
CA LEU A 155 1.29 6.03 -11.65
C LEU A 155 0.77 5.23 -12.86
N THR A 156 1.03 3.93 -12.89
CA THR A 156 0.49 3.03 -13.94
C THR A 156 -1.02 2.94 -13.85
N ALA A 157 -1.57 2.84 -12.64
CA ALA A 157 -3.01 2.80 -12.43
C ALA A 157 -3.70 4.10 -12.90
N ALA A 158 -3.14 5.26 -12.54
CA ALA A 158 -3.66 6.57 -12.95
C ALA A 158 -3.61 6.78 -14.48
N ARG A 159 -2.54 6.33 -15.13
CA ARG A 159 -2.42 6.37 -16.60
C ARG A 159 -3.41 5.45 -17.33
N ALA A 160 -3.82 4.37 -16.69
CA ALA A 160 -4.79 3.43 -17.26
C ALA A 160 -6.25 3.90 -17.15
N GLY A 161 -6.52 5.09 -16.60
CA GLY A 161 -7.82 5.74 -16.50
C GLY A 161 -8.15 6.18 -15.07
N THR A 162 -9.16 7.05 -14.95
CA THR A 162 -9.62 7.60 -13.67
C THR A 162 -10.13 6.48 -12.76
N ARG A 163 -9.55 6.39 -11.56
CA ARG A 163 -9.89 5.40 -10.54
C ARG A 163 -9.37 5.83 -9.16
N PRO A 164 -10.01 5.43 -8.07
CA PRO A 164 -9.45 5.63 -6.73
C PRO A 164 -8.14 4.88 -6.55
N VAL A 165 -7.14 5.55 -5.99
CA VAL A 165 -5.84 4.95 -5.70
C VAL A 165 -5.39 5.27 -4.28
N ALA A 166 -4.73 4.33 -3.61
CA ALA A 166 -4.13 4.52 -2.30
C ALA A 166 -2.86 3.68 -2.13
N ALA A 167 -2.00 4.07 -1.20
CA ALA A 167 -0.87 3.26 -0.78
C ALA A 167 -0.79 3.19 0.74
N VAL A 168 -0.68 1.96 1.26
CA VAL A 168 -0.49 1.66 2.69
C VAL A 168 0.69 0.72 2.84
N ARG A 169 1.69 1.11 3.63
CA ARG A 169 2.90 0.32 3.85
C ARG A 169 3.11 0.00 5.32
N VAL A 170 3.75 -1.13 5.58
CA VAL A 170 4.19 -1.52 6.91
C VAL A 170 5.69 -1.29 7.01
N VAL A 171 6.11 -0.55 8.02
CA VAL A 171 7.52 -0.26 8.27
C VAL A 171 8.23 -1.54 8.70
N VAL A 172 9.31 -1.90 8.03
CA VAL A 172 10.19 -3.02 8.41
C VAL A 172 11.55 -2.55 8.86
N ASP A 173 11.92 -1.32 8.52
CA ASP A 173 13.22 -0.71 8.73
C ASP A 173 13.05 0.79 8.96
N ALA A 174 13.67 1.34 10.01
CA ALA A 174 13.54 2.73 10.43
C ALA A 174 14.91 3.29 10.87
N PRO A 175 15.10 4.64 10.92
CA PRO A 175 16.40 5.26 11.21
C PRO A 175 17.09 4.76 12.48
N GLU A 176 16.31 4.48 13.51
CA GLU A 176 16.80 4.02 14.82
C GLU A 176 16.86 2.49 14.93
N HIS A 177 16.38 1.79 13.90
CA HIS A 177 16.27 0.33 13.83
C HIS A 177 16.77 -0.19 12.49
N GLU A 178 17.96 0.25 12.05
CA GLU A 178 18.55 -0.30 10.82
C GLU A 178 18.67 -1.83 10.92
N LEU A 179 18.33 -2.50 9.82
CA LEU A 179 18.33 -3.96 9.68
C LEU A 179 19.74 -4.55 9.99
N VAL A 180 20.10 -4.60 11.26
CA VAL A 180 21.29 -5.31 11.75
C VAL A 180 20.88 -6.71 12.19
N ARG A 181 21.17 -7.66 11.34
CA ARG A 181 21.19 -9.14 11.42
C ARG A 181 20.26 -9.94 12.35
N ILE A 182 19.85 -9.46 13.51
CA ILE A 182 18.99 -10.21 14.45
C ILE A 182 17.62 -9.55 14.64
N GLY A 183 17.52 -8.23 14.48
CA GLY A 183 16.25 -7.50 14.50
C GLY A 183 15.37 -7.76 13.27
N THR A 184 15.97 -8.13 12.13
CA THR A 184 15.31 -8.41 10.85
C THR A 184 14.23 -9.48 10.95
N VAL A 185 14.45 -10.55 11.71
CA VAL A 185 13.47 -11.64 11.86
C VAL A 185 12.26 -11.19 12.70
N ARG A 186 12.50 -10.48 13.80
CA ARG A 186 11.41 -9.99 14.67
C ARG A 186 10.60 -8.87 13.99
N GLY A 187 11.28 -7.93 13.32
CA GLY A 187 10.64 -6.86 12.55
C GLY A 187 9.80 -7.43 11.40
N GLY A 188 10.33 -8.42 10.68
CA GLY A 188 9.62 -9.11 9.60
C GLY A 188 8.38 -9.89 10.09
N ILE A 189 8.45 -10.54 11.26
CA ILE A 189 7.31 -11.25 11.86
C ILE A 189 6.23 -10.25 12.31
N SER A 190 6.61 -9.13 12.91
CA SER A 190 5.67 -8.07 13.30
C SER A 190 4.98 -7.50 12.07
N ALA A 191 5.73 -7.07 11.07
CA ALA A 191 5.20 -6.52 9.83
C ALA A 191 4.28 -7.50 9.08
N PHE A 192 4.62 -8.80 9.06
CA PHE A 192 3.76 -9.83 8.49
C PHE A 192 2.41 -9.93 9.22
N ARG A 193 2.41 -9.91 10.56
CA ARG A 193 1.19 -9.96 11.37
C ARG A 193 0.32 -8.73 11.14
N VAL A 194 0.93 -7.55 11.10
CA VAL A 194 0.25 -6.29 10.79
C VAL A 194 -0.39 -6.36 9.41
N LEU A 195 0.39 -6.69 8.38
CA LEU A 195 -0.10 -6.78 7.00
C LEU A 195 -1.25 -7.78 6.85
N ARG A 196 -1.23 -8.88 7.60
CA ARG A 196 -2.33 -9.86 7.65
C ARG A 196 -3.61 -9.28 8.25
N SER A 197 -3.50 -8.34 9.19
CA SER A 197 -4.64 -7.85 9.98
C SER A 197 -5.33 -6.63 9.34
N ILE A 198 -4.73 -5.97 8.34
CA ILE A 198 -5.23 -4.70 7.80
C ILE A 198 -6.14 -4.82 6.58
N LEU A 199 -6.35 -6.02 6.04
CA LEU A 199 -7.24 -6.22 4.88
C LEU A 199 -8.67 -5.70 5.09
N PRO A 200 -9.29 -5.81 6.28
CA PRO A 200 -10.62 -5.23 6.54
C PRO A 200 -10.64 -3.70 6.33
N ALA A 201 -9.59 -2.98 6.74
CA ALA A 201 -9.46 -1.54 6.52
C ALA A 201 -9.44 -1.18 5.03
N PHE A 202 -8.77 -1.98 4.19
CA PHE A 202 -8.75 -1.79 2.75
C PHE A 202 -10.12 -1.99 2.10
N ARG A 203 -10.90 -2.95 2.60
CA ARG A 203 -12.27 -3.18 2.14
C ARG A 203 -13.19 -2.03 2.52
N GLU A 204 -13.02 -1.48 3.73
CA GLU A 204 -13.81 -0.32 4.18
C GLU A 204 -13.48 0.92 3.36
N TRP A 205 -12.20 1.20 3.14
CA TRP A 205 -11.76 2.26 2.22
C TRP A 205 -12.39 2.10 0.84
N HIS A 206 -12.31 0.90 0.25
CA HIS A 206 -12.86 0.61 -1.07
C HIS A 206 -14.37 0.89 -1.16
N ARG A 207 -15.13 0.45 -0.16
CA ARG A 207 -16.58 0.72 -0.12
C ARG A 207 -16.89 2.21 -0.11
N ASN A 208 -16.14 2.99 0.63
CA ASN A 208 -16.40 4.42 0.80
C ASN A 208 -15.93 5.27 -0.37
N VAL A 209 -14.80 4.96 -0.99
CA VAL A 209 -14.33 5.75 -2.15
C VAL A 209 -15.17 5.54 -3.42
N LEU A 210 -16.00 4.49 -3.45
CA LEU A 210 -16.94 4.23 -4.54
C LEU A 210 -18.30 4.89 -4.31
N LEU A 211 -18.56 5.41 -3.11
CA LEU A 211 -19.80 6.15 -2.86
C LEU A 211 -19.78 7.50 -3.59
N PRO A 212 -20.89 7.93 -4.22
CA PRO A 212 -20.97 9.26 -4.79
C PRO A 212 -20.67 10.30 -3.70
N ARG A 213 -19.73 11.18 -3.94
CA ARG A 213 -19.52 12.34 -3.06
C ARG A 213 -20.79 13.22 -3.11
N ARG A 214 -21.45 13.38 -1.98
CA ARG A 214 -22.60 14.28 -1.83
C ARG A 214 -22.17 15.73 -1.80
#